data_8986b7d897c39ca72538ad0a6448e356
#
_entry.id   8986b7d897c39ca72538ad0a6448e356
#
_cell.length_a   1.000
_cell.length_b   1.000
_cell.length_c   1.000
_cell.angle_alpha   90.00
_cell.angle_beta   90.00
_cell.angle_gamma   90.00
#
_symmetry.space_group_name_H-M   'P 1'
#
loop_
_entity.id
_entity.type
_entity.pdbx_description
1 polymer ?
#
loop_
_entity_poly.entity_id
_entity_poly.type
_entity_poly.pdbx_seq_one_letter_code
_entity_poly.pdbx_strand_id
1 'polypeptide(L)'
;MAKFLLVGQADHDNFGDSLIYYCYLSLLKEMGHDADILNASEQFTGRIHFLGLQVKNIDTKNIKNIEDNYNGVIFIPGGYFGCPDFTDVLWQKKWVESDYFKSIFDTIDKLSIPIYIHGAEVGPFAKPIVFKYFKNVISASSKVFVRNSGSASYVK
;
A
#
# COMPACT_ATOMS: atom_id res chain seq x y z
N MET A 1 1.47 22.89 -0.44
CA MET A 1 0.51 21.78 -0.61
C MET A 1 1.35 20.56 -0.99
N ALA A 2 1.29 19.49 -0.21
CA ALA A 2 1.98 18.23 -0.55
C ALA A 2 0.99 17.28 -1.24
N LYS A 3 1.51 16.34 -2.04
CA LYS A 3 0.73 15.31 -2.69
C LYS A 3 1.26 13.93 -2.31
N PHE A 4 0.36 13.02 -1.92
CA PHE A 4 0.70 11.68 -1.47
C PHE A 4 0.17 10.59 -2.40
N LEU A 5 0.90 9.48 -2.47
CA LEU A 5 0.46 8.27 -3.13
C LEU A 5 -0.07 7.30 -2.06
N LEU A 6 -1.36 6.98 -2.11
CA LEU A 6 -2.00 6.02 -1.22
C LEU A 6 -1.89 4.61 -1.81
N VAL A 7 -1.36 3.68 -1.05
CA VAL A 7 -1.15 2.28 -1.44
C VAL A 7 -1.93 1.36 -0.50
N GLY A 8 -2.70 0.43 -1.08
CA GLY A 8 -3.49 -0.55 -0.34
C GLY A 8 -4.33 -1.41 -1.28
N GLN A 9 -5.34 -2.07 -0.76
CA GLN A 9 -6.23 -2.92 -1.56
C GLN A 9 -7.32 -2.08 -2.23
N ALA A 10 -7.00 -1.52 -3.39
CA ALA A 10 -7.94 -0.69 -4.17
C ALA A 10 -8.73 -1.47 -5.24
N ASP A 11 -8.40 -2.74 -5.45
CA ASP A 11 -8.91 -3.57 -6.56
C ASP A 11 -10.09 -4.48 -6.17
N HIS A 12 -10.61 -4.35 -4.97
CA HIS A 12 -11.73 -5.15 -4.47
C HIS A 12 -12.95 -4.30 -4.19
N ASP A 13 -14.11 -4.86 -4.52
CA ASP A 13 -15.42 -4.35 -4.11
C ASP A 13 -15.63 -4.58 -2.60
N ASN A 14 -14.77 -3.99 -1.80
CA ASN A 14 -14.82 -4.05 -0.36
C ASN A 14 -15.15 -2.66 0.20
N PHE A 15 -16.31 -2.56 0.83
CA PHE A 15 -16.78 -1.31 1.42
C PHE A 15 -15.79 -0.77 2.48
N GLY A 16 -15.21 -1.65 3.30
CA GLY A 16 -14.26 -1.26 4.34
C GLY A 16 -13.01 -0.60 3.77
N ASP A 17 -12.43 -1.19 2.72
CA ASP A 17 -11.25 -0.63 2.04
C ASP A 17 -11.60 0.70 1.36
N SER A 18 -12.76 0.79 0.71
CA SER A 18 -13.25 2.03 0.09
C SER A 18 -13.44 3.14 1.13
N LEU A 19 -14.01 2.82 2.29
CA LEU A 19 -14.22 3.78 3.37
C LEU A 19 -12.89 4.28 3.93
N ILE A 20 -11.88 3.41 4.07
CA ILE A 20 -10.54 3.81 4.52
C ILE A 20 -9.93 4.82 3.54
N TYR A 21 -9.96 4.55 2.24
CA TYR A 21 -9.49 5.50 1.24
C TYR A 21 -10.22 6.84 1.30
N TYR A 22 -11.54 6.81 1.42
CA TYR A 22 -12.35 8.01 1.56
C TYR A 22 -11.95 8.86 2.76
N CYS A 23 -11.75 8.21 3.91
CA CYS A 23 -11.30 8.90 5.12
C CYS A 23 -9.91 9.54 4.95
N TYR A 24 -8.97 8.83 4.33
CA TYR A 24 -7.62 9.37 4.07
C TYR A 24 -7.63 10.55 3.10
N LEU A 25 -8.38 10.45 2.01
CA LEU A 25 -8.52 11.55 1.06
C LEU A 25 -9.14 12.79 1.71
N SER A 26 -10.20 12.60 2.51
CA SER A 26 -10.87 13.67 3.23
C SER A 26 -9.93 14.33 4.24
N LEU A 27 -9.24 13.53 5.06
CA LEU A 27 -8.30 14.03 6.07
C LEU A 27 -7.14 14.82 5.45
N LEU A 28 -6.52 14.27 4.40
CA LEU A 28 -5.43 14.94 3.71
C LEU A 28 -5.88 16.25 3.08
N LYS A 29 -7.08 16.28 2.50
CA LYS A 29 -7.68 17.49 1.95
C LYS A 29 -7.94 18.55 3.01
N GLU A 30 -8.48 18.17 4.17
CA GLU A 30 -8.67 19.07 5.32
C GLU A 30 -7.35 19.66 5.83
N MET A 31 -6.26 18.88 5.74
CA MET A 31 -4.91 19.32 6.09
C MET A 31 -4.24 20.16 4.99
N GLY A 32 -4.92 20.46 3.88
CA GLY A 32 -4.39 21.22 2.75
C GLY A 32 -3.45 20.43 1.84
N HIS A 33 -3.59 19.12 1.81
CA HIS A 33 -2.82 18.19 0.97
C HIS A 33 -3.69 17.52 -0.08
N ASP A 34 -3.05 16.90 -1.08
CA ASP A 34 -3.70 16.12 -2.12
C ASP A 34 -3.21 14.67 -2.08
N ALA A 35 -3.99 13.74 -2.65
CA ALA A 35 -3.54 12.37 -2.77
C ALA A 35 -4.18 11.66 -3.97
N ASP A 36 -3.44 10.70 -4.52
CA ASP A 36 -3.92 9.76 -5.51
C ASP A 36 -3.92 8.35 -4.92
N ILE A 37 -4.88 7.52 -5.35
CA ILE A 37 -4.94 6.10 -5.01
C ILE A 37 -4.23 5.31 -6.10
N LEU A 38 -3.23 4.51 -5.71
CA LEU A 38 -2.56 3.59 -6.62
C LEU A 38 -3.54 2.49 -7.06
N ASN A 39 -3.70 2.31 -8.38
CA ASN A 39 -4.37 1.13 -8.90
C ASN A 39 -3.53 -0.13 -8.60
N ALA A 40 -4.12 -1.09 -7.93
CA ALA A 40 -3.44 -2.31 -7.51
C ALA A 40 -3.58 -3.46 -8.53
N SER A 41 -4.35 -3.29 -9.59
CA SER A 41 -4.63 -4.30 -10.60
C SER A 41 -4.62 -3.72 -12.00
N GLU A 42 -3.88 -4.35 -12.91
CA GLU A 42 -3.90 -3.97 -14.33
C GLU A 42 -5.29 -4.13 -14.97
N GLN A 43 -6.12 -4.99 -14.42
CA GLN A 43 -7.49 -5.25 -14.90
C GLN A 43 -8.50 -4.22 -14.38
N PHE A 44 -8.15 -3.48 -13.34
CA PHE A 44 -9.05 -2.51 -12.74
C PHE A 44 -8.81 -1.12 -13.33
N THR A 45 -9.72 -0.69 -14.19
CA THR A 45 -9.63 0.57 -14.91
C THR A 45 -10.72 1.54 -14.45
N GLY A 46 -10.75 1.99 -13.22
CA GLY A 46 -11.82 2.90 -12.97
C GLY A 46 -12.07 3.32 -11.53
N ARG A 47 -13.27 3.06 -11.05
CA ARG A 47 -13.76 3.51 -9.76
C ARG A 47 -13.77 2.38 -8.75
N ILE A 48 -13.46 2.69 -7.52
CA ILE A 48 -13.85 1.83 -6.41
C ILE A 48 -15.37 1.96 -6.26
N HIS A 49 -16.08 0.86 -6.44
CA HIS A 49 -17.53 0.86 -6.67
C HIS A 49 -18.34 1.58 -5.59
N PHE A 50 -18.05 1.35 -4.31
CA PHE A 50 -18.95 1.81 -3.24
C PHE A 50 -18.98 3.33 -3.02
N LEU A 51 -17.89 4.04 -3.27
CA LEU A 51 -17.80 5.46 -2.97
C LEU A 51 -17.41 6.30 -4.19
N GLY A 52 -17.33 5.69 -5.35
CA GLY A 52 -16.97 6.37 -6.60
C GLY A 52 -15.57 6.96 -6.63
N LEU A 53 -14.68 6.47 -5.77
CA LEU A 53 -13.30 6.92 -5.70
C LEU A 53 -12.55 6.57 -7.00
N GLN A 54 -11.67 7.47 -7.42
CA GLN A 54 -10.84 7.25 -8.60
C GLN A 54 -9.51 6.63 -8.19
N VAL A 55 -9.05 5.67 -8.99
CA VAL A 55 -7.70 5.10 -8.88
C VAL A 55 -6.86 5.54 -10.05
N LYS A 56 -5.54 5.61 -9.86
CA LYS A 56 -4.59 5.99 -10.91
C LYS A 56 -3.66 4.86 -11.26
N ASN A 57 -3.49 4.67 -12.57
CA ASN A 57 -2.44 3.83 -13.11
C ASN A 57 -1.12 4.62 -13.09
N ILE A 58 -0.18 4.16 -12.29
CA ILE A 58 1.12 4.82 -12.09
C ILE A 58 2.19 3.81 -12.48
N ASP A 59 3.14 4.25 -13.29
CA ASP A 59 4.33 3.43 -13.58
C ASP A 59 5.21 3.32 -12.33
N THR A 60 4.97 2.27 -11.56
CA THR A 60 5.68 2.00 -10.33
C THR A 60 7.10 1.48 -10.54
N LYS A 61 7.49 1.12 -11.77
CA LYS A 61 8.86 0.75 -12.14
C LYS A 61 9.74 1.98 -12.34
N ASN A 62 9.12 3.14 -12.57
CA ASN A 62 9.84 4.40 -12.77
C ASN A 62 9.92 5.20 -11.47
N ILE A 63 11.03 5.07 -10.74
CA ILE A 63 11.31 5.78 -9.49
C ILE A 63 11.11 7.29 -9.66
N LYS A 64 11.68 7.85 -10.72
CA LYS A 64 11.59 9.28 -11.01
C LYS A 64 10.15 9.74 -11.20
N ASN A 65 9.31 8.94 -11.84
CA ASN A 65 7.89 9.26 -11.99
C ASN A 65 7.16 9.37 -10.64
N ILE A 66 7.52 8.53 -9.67
CA ILE A 66 6.93 8.62 -8.32
C ILE A 66 7.47 9.86 -7.60
N GLU A 67 8.77 10.08 -7.61
CA GLU A 67 9.42 11.19 -6.89
C GLU A 67 9.06 12.57 -7.45
N ASP A 68 8.91 12.69 -8.76
CA ASP A 68 8.52 13.96 -9.42
C ASP A 68 7.05 14.34 -9.15
N ASN A 69 6.18 13.37 -8.85
CA ASN A 69 4.74 13.59 -8.70
C ASN A 69 4.24 13.55 -7.25
N TYR A 70 4.99 12.95 -6.32
CA TYR A 70 4.55 12.74 -4.95
C TYR A 70 5.59 13.18 -3.93
N ASN A 71 5.11 13.70 -2.81
CA ASN A 71 5.93 14.09 -1.66
C ASN A 71 6.09 12.97 -0.63
N GLY A 72 5.41 11.84 -0.82
CA GLY A 72 5.51 10.67 0.02
C GLY A 72 4.53 9.58 -0.38
N VAL A 73 4.80 8.38 0.11
CA VAL A 73 3.96 7.19 -0.09
C VAL A 73 3.35 6.80 1.25
N ILE A 74 2.06 6.54 1.28
CA ILE A 74 1.34 6.10 2.48
C ILE A 74 0.69 4.74 2.20
N PHE A 75 1.21 3.70 2.87
CA PHE A 75 0.50 2.43 2.96
C PHE A 75 -0.63 2.59 3.97
N ILE A 76 -1.87 2.53 3.50
CA ILE A 76 -3.07 2.72 4.32
C ILE A 76 -3.38 1.48 5.17
N PRO A 77 -4.27 1.57 6.19
CA PRO A 77 -4.67 0.41 6.99
C PRO A 77 -5.19 -0.76 6.16
N GLY A 78 -4.83 -1.97 6.55
CA GLY A 78 -5.31 -3.20 5.92
C GLY A 78 -4.58 -4.44 6.43
N GLY A 79 -5.16 -5.61 6.14
CA GLY A 79 -4.60 -6.93 6.49
C GLY A 79 -3.68 -7.51 5.41
N TYR A 80 -2.97 -6.68 4.66
CA TYR A 80 -2.21 -7.12 3.49
C TYR A 80 -0.70 -7.28 3.72
N PHE A 81 -0.19 -6.91 4.90
CA PHE A 81 1.21 -7.15 5.30
C PHE A 81 1.36 -8.49 6.04
N GLY A 82 0.70 -9.52 5.56
CA GLY A 82 0.77 -10.86 6.12
C GLY A 82 0.45 -11.93 5.09
N CYS A 83 0.76 -13.18 5.42
CA CYS A 83 0.52 -14.33 4.56
C CYS A 83 0.27 -15.58 5.42
N PRO A 84 -0.95 -15.78 5.93
CA PRO A 84 -1.32 -17.00 6.62
C PRO A 84 -1.40 -18.19 5.64
N ASP A 85 -1.12 -19.40 6.11
CA ASP A 85 -0.98 -20.63 5.31
C ASP A 85 -2.09 -20.86 4.28
N PHE A 86 -3.33 -20.63 4.67
CA PHE A 86 -4.48 -20.90 3.81
C PHE A 86 -4.69 -19.89 2.67
N THR A 87 -4.07 -18.73 2.77
CA THR A 87 -4.17 -17.66 1.75
C THR A 87 -2.89 -17.50 0.93
N ASP A 88 -1.90 -18.31 1.18
CA ASP A 88 -0.55 -18.18 0.66
C ASP A 88 -0.50 -18.10 -0.88
N VAL A 89 -1.23 -18.96 -1.59
CA VAL A 89 -1.25 -18.96 -3.06
C VAL A 89 -1.90 -17.68 -3.60
N LEU A 90 -2.97 -17.21 -2.97
CA LEU A 90 -3.66 -15.98 -3.39
C LEU A 90 -2.81 -14.74 -3.11
N TRP A 91 -2.15 -14.70 -1.95
CA TRP A 91 -1.24 -13.63 -1.59
C TRP A 91 0.00 -13.61 -2.46
N GLN A 92 0.60 -14.77 -2.73
CA GLN A 92 1.75 -14.87 -3.61
C GLN A 92 1.40 -14.36 -5.01
N LYS A 93 0.28 -14.79 -5.59
CA LYS A 93 -0.16 -14.31 -6.90
C LYS A 93 -0.43 -12.81 -6.90
N LYS A 94 -1.11 -12.32 -5.88
CA LYS A 94 -1.54 -10.92 -5.83
C LYS A 94 -0.42 -9.94 -5.55
N TRP A 95 0.46 -10.26 -4.60
CA TRP A 95 1.43 -9.31 -4.05
C TRP A 95 2.87 -9.54 -4.50
N VAL A 96 3.22 -10.79 -4.80
CA VAL A 96 4.57 -11.18 -5.17
C VAL A 96 4.72 -11.42 -6.67
N GLU A 97 3.68 -11.96 -7.31
CA GLU A 97 3.68 -12.26 -8.74
C GLU A 97 2.97 -11.21 -9.60
N SER A 98 2.06 -10.42 -9.01
CA SER A 98 1.43 -9.32 -9.74
C SER A 98 2.47 -8.25 -10.05
N ASP A 99 2.60 -7.90 -11.31
CA ASP A 99 3.57 -6.92 -11.79
C ASP A 99 3.41 -5.54 -11.11
N TYR A 100 2.22 -5.22 -10.66
CA TYR A 100 1.90 -3.93 -10.06
C TYR A 100 2.44 -3.79 -8.64
N PHE A 101 2.03 -4.66 -7.71
CA PHE A 101 2.49 -4.61 -6.33
C PHE A 101 3.96 -4.99 -6.20
N LYS A 102 4.38 -6.01 -6.94
CA LYS A 102 5.78 -6.39 -6.97
C LYS A 102 6.66 -5.22 -7.38
N SER A 103 6.26 -4.46 -8.39
CA SER A 103 7.06 -3.32 -8.86
C SER A 103 7.17 -2.20 -7.83
N ILE A 104 6.11 -1.89 -7.08
CA ILE A 104 6.21 -0.88 -6.01
C ILE A 104 7.09 -1.39 -4.86
N PHE A 105 6.99 -2.66 -4.47
CA PHE A 105 7.81 -3.24 -3.43
C PHE A 105 9.29 -3.34 -3.83
N ASP A 106 9.60 -3.65 -5.09
CA ASP A 106 10.96 -3.69 -5.62
C ASP A 106 11.57 -2.28 -5.80
N THR A 107 10.76 -1.25 -5.73
CA THR A 107 11.15 0.15 -5.96
C THR A 107 11.25 0.95 -4.66
N ILE A 108 10.46 0.56 -3.66
CA ILE A 108 10.20 1.36 -2.46
C ILE A 108 11.49 1.72 -1.68
N ASP A 109 12.45 0.80 -1.61
CA ASP A 109 13.72 0.98 -0.92
C ASP A 109 14.68 1.94 -1.64
N LYS A 110 14.34 2.35 -2.85
CA LYS A 110 15.12 3.26 -3.70
C LYS A 110 14.55 4.67 -3.75
N LEU A 111 13.36 4.87 -3.19
CA LEU A 111 12.73 6.19 -3.16
C LEU A 111 13.43 7.11 -2.15
N SER A 112 13.69 8.33 -2.58
CA SER A 112 14.20 9.39 -1.69
C SER A 112 13.09 10.12 -0.91
N ILE A 113 11.83 9.95 -1.32
CA ILE A 113 10.66 10.51 -0.63
C ILE A 113 10.24 9.64 0.55
N PRO A 114 9.68 10.22 1.62
CA PRO A 114 9.28 9.46 2.81
C PRO A 114 8.17 8.45 2.54
N ILE A 115 8.30 7.30 3.20
CA ILE A 115 7.34 6.20 3.17
C ILE A 115 6.74 6.04 4.55
N TYR A 116 5.43 5.93 4.62
CA TYR A 116 4.68 5.75 5.85
C TYR A 116 3.84 4.48 5.77
N ILE A 117 3.88 3.66 6.81
CA ILE A 117 2.93 2.56 7.00
C ILE A 117 2.00 2.95 8.14
N HIS A 118 0.70 3.01 7.89
CA HIS A 118 -0.26 3.45 8.89
C HIS A 118 -1.37 2.43 9.12
N GLY A 119 -1.46 1.90 10.34
CA GLY A 119 -2.52 0.98 10.75
C GLY A 119 -2.49 -0.39 10.08
N ALA A 120 -1.35 -0.82 9.56
CA ALA A 120 -1.22 -2.12 8.92
C ALA A 120 -1.28 -3.26 9.94
N GLU A 121 -1.94 -4.35 9.57
CA GLU A 121 -1.79 -5.64 10.23
C GLU A 121 -0.59 -6.36 9.59
N VAL A 122 0.41 -6.65 10.40
CA VAL A 122 1.67 -7.27 9.96
C VAL A 122 1.76 -8.69 10.50
N GLY A 123 2.00 -9.64 9.60
CA GLY A 123 2.06 -11.08 9.90
C GLY A 123 0.68 -11.73 10.09
N PRO A 124 0.64 -13.05 10.35
CA PRO A 124 1.78 -13.97 10.28
C PRO A 124 2.32 -14.17 8.87
N PHE A 125 3.55 -14.69 8.79
CA PHE A 125 4.21 -14.99 7.50
C PHE A 125 4.51 -16.50 7.44
N ALA A 126 3.74 -17.22 6.62
CA ALA A 126 3.94 -18.65 6.42
C ALA A 126 5.18 -18.96 5.56
N LYS A 127 5.55 -18.05 4.66
CA LYS A 127 6.71 -18.24 3.79
C LYS A 127 7.78 -17.14 3.94
N PRO A 128 9.07 -17.55 4.04
CA PRO A 128 10.18 -16.60 4.15
C PRO A 128 10.29 -15.61 2.99
N ILE A 129 9.90 -16.04 1.77
CA ILE A 129 9.95 -15.17 0.59
C ILE A 129 9.00 -13.97 0.73
N VAL A 130 7.80 -14.19 1.24
CA VAL A 130 6.80 -13.13 1.46
C VAL A 130 7.29 -12.17 2.54
N PHE A 131 7.82 -12.71 3.64
CA PHE A 131 8.43 -11.89 4.70
C PHE A 131 9.53 -10.96 4.17
N LYS A 132 10.37 -11.44 3.24
CA LYS A 132 11.45 -10.64 2.67
C LYS A 132 10.94 -9.37 1.98
N TYR A 133 9.85 -9.46 1.19
CA TYR A 133 9.26 -8.29 0.54
C TYR A 133 8.74 -7.26 1.57
N PHE A 134 7.98 -7.72 2.54
CA PHE A 134 7.45 -6.84 3.56
C PHE A 134 8.54 -6.24 4.45
N LYS A 135 9.59 -7.01 4.76
CA LYS A 135 10.74 -6.51 5.49
C LYS A 135 11.41 -5.33 4.79
N ASN A 136 11.58 -5.39 3.47
CA ASN A 136 12.16 -4.29 2.71
C ASN A 136 11.31 -3.03 2.83
N VAL A 137 10.00 -3.13 2.65
CA VAL A 137 9.07 -2.01 2.80
C VAL A 137 9.12 -1.42 4.21
N ILE A 138 9.05 -2.26 5.23
CA ILE A 138 9.10 -1.85 6.64
C ILE A 138 10.43 -1.15 6.94
N SER A 139 11.56 -1.71 6.49
CA SER A 139 12.90 -1.15 6.73
C SER A 139 13.13 0.18 6.01
N ALA A 140 12.54 0.38 4.84
CA ALA A 140 12.60 1.63 4.09
C ALA A 140 11.64 2.71 4.61
N SER A 141 10.69 2.34 5.48
CA SER A 141 9.66 3.27 5.93
C SER A 141 10.17 4.26 6.97
N SER A 142 9.83 5.53 6.79
CA SER A 142 10.16 6.62 7.71
C SER A 142 9.43 6.50 9.04
N LYS A 143 8.19 5.97 9.02
CA LYS A 143 7.39 5.64 10.21
C LYS A 143 6.48 4.47 9.95
N VAL A 144 6.33 3.62 10.96
CA VAL A 144 5.46 2.44 10.94
C VAL A 144 4.52 2.47 12.15
N PHE A 145 3.24 2.53 11.89
CA PHE A 145 2.17 2.38 12.88
C PHE A 145 1.41 1.10 12.57
N VAL A 146 1.45 0.16 13.49
CA VAL A 146 0.77 -1.13 13.33
C VAL A 146 -0.57 -1.16 14.06
N ARG A 147 -1.44 -2.05 13.60
CA ARG A 147 -2.83 -2.15 14.06
C ARG A 147 -2.98 -2.70 15.47
N ASN A 148 -2.08 -3.60 15.89
CA ASN A 148 -2.20 -4.34 17.15
C ASN A 148 -0.82 -4.80 17.66
N SER A 149 -0.79 -5.30 18.91
CA SER A 149 0.42 -5.78 19.57
C SER A 149 1.03 -7.03 18.90
N GLY A 150 0.22 -7.89 18.30
CA GLY A 150 0.69 -9.03 17.51
C GLY A 150 1.53 -8.57 16.33
N SER A 151 1.04 -7.62 15.57
CA SER A 151 1.77 -7.00 14.46
C SER A 151 3.06 -6.30 14.91
N ALA A 152 3.07 -5.70 16.10
CA ALA A 152 4.25 -5.04 16.64
C ALA A 152 5.43 -5.99 16.87
N SER A 153 5.19 -7.27 17.06
CA SER A 153 6.25 -8.27 17.23
C SER A 153 7.02 -8.55 15.94
N TYR A 154 6.43 -8.25 14.78
CA TYR A 154 7.05 -8.45 13.47
C TYR A 154 7.85 -7.24 12.95
N VAL A 155 7.65 -6.06 13.55
CA VAL A 155 8.29 -4.80 13.09
C VAL A 155 9.37 -4.29 14.05
N LYS A 156 9.63 -5.02 15.13
CA LYS A 156 10.75 -4.80 16.03
C LYS A 156 12.02 -5.45 15.48
#